data_b22ca05ba90fbfa5369f7d35205cf14a
#
_entry.id   b22ca05ba90fbfa5369f7d35205cf14a
#
_cell.length_a   1.000
_cell.length_b   1.000
_cell.length_c   1.000
_cell.angle_alpha   90.00
_cell.angle_beta   90.00
_cell.angle_gamma   90.00
#
_symmetry.space_group_name_H-M   'P 1'
#
loop_
_entity.id
_entity.type
_entity.pdbx_description
1 polymer ?
#
loop_
_entity_poly.entity_id
_entity_poly.type
_entity_poly.pdbx_seq_one_letter_code
_entity_poly.pdbx_strand_id
1 'polypeptide(L)'
;MLYRVAKSVLRSLFGWYFHWRLEGFHHLPRTGPAIVAANHVNYLDPLVIGSALPRTVHFMAKHELFENRILAWILPRVHAFPVRRGQPDRQAIRWALDILAAGEVLGIYPEGTRSETGELKDIHSGAALIALKSGAPVVPLAVIGLEKALDAGARRWPRRTPVTIRMGPPISFPPVDRVDRTTLRGASQEIHRAIAALLPAAYRGSWARAAAAGGEL
;
A
#
# COMPACT_ATOMS: atom_id res chain seq x y z
N MET A 1 -24.05 1.97 -2.45
CA MET A 1 -24.28 1.80 -3.91
C MET A 1 -23.32 2.66 -4.74
N LEU A 2 -23.25 3.97 -4.52
CA LEU A 2 -22.41 4.91 -5.29
C LEU A 2 -20.91 4.50 -5.34
N TYR A 3 -20.30 4.13 -4.20
CA TYR A 3 -18.91 3.69 -4.15
C TYR A 3 -18.64 2.45 -5.03
N ARG A 4 -19.52 1.46 -5.01
CA ARG A 4 -19.35 0.24 -5.83
C ARG A 4 -19.44 0.54 -7.32
N VAL A 5 -20.33 1.43 -7.71
CA VAL A 5 -20.45 1.90 -9.10
C VAL A 5 -19.20 2.68 -9.50
N ALA A 6 -18.78 3.66 -8.70
CA ALA A 6 -17.57 4.43 -8.95
C ALA A 6 -16.32 3.53 -9.07
N LYS A 7 -16.18 2.55 -8.17
CA LYS A 7 -15.10 1.56 -8.21
C LYS A 7 -15.12 0.76 -9.52
N SER A 8 -16.28 0.28 -9.96
CA SER A 8 -16.40 -0.50 -11.20
C SER A 8 -16.07 0.36 -12.43
N VAL A 9 -16.52 1.60 -12.47
CA VAL A 9 -16.20 2.55 -13.54
C VAL A 9 -14.69 2.83 -13.57
N LEU A 10 -14.08 3.14 -12.42
CA LEU A 10 -12.64 3.37 -12.33
C LEU A 10 -11.84 2.13 -12.71
N ARG A 11 -12.29 0.94 -12.31
CA ARG A 11 -11.66 -0.33 -12.70
C ARG A 11 -11.62 -0.49 -14.22
N SER A 12 -12.74 -0.27 -14.90
CA SER A 12 -12.82 -0.37 -16.36
C SER A 12 -12.00 0.71 -17.05
N LEU A 13 -12.11 1.95 -16.57
CA LEU A 13 -11.38 3.09 -17.12
C LEU A 13 -9.87 2.92 -16.98
N PHE A 14 -9.37 2.61 -15.78
CA PHE A 14 -7.94 2.44 -15.54
C PHE A 14 -7.41 1.17 -16.23
N GLY A 15 -8.20 0.09 -16.24
CA GLY A 15 -7.84 -1.15 -16.94
C GLY A 15 -7.61 -0.92 -18.43
N TRP A 16 -8.51 -0.16 -19.08
CA TRP A 16 -8.38 0.23 -20.47
C TRP A 16 -7.25 1.26 -20.68
N TYR A 17 -7.17 2.25 -19.81
CA TYR A 17 -6.22 3.38 -19.98
C TYR A 17 -4.78 2.94 -19.72
N PHE A 18 -4.53 2.14 -18.65
CA PHE A 18 -3.21 1.69 -18.24
C PHE A 18 -2.86 0.27 -18.71
N HIS A 19 -3.70 -0.35 -19.55
CA HIS A 19 -3.47 -1.74 -20.02
C HIS A 19 -3.05 -2.66 -18.87
N TRP A 20 -3.90 -2.76 -17.84
CA TRP A 20 -3.57 -3.48 -16.61
C TRP A 20 -3.19 -4.93 -16.82
N ARG A 21 -2.14 -5.34 -16.13
CA ARG A 21 -1.83 -6.74 -15.85
C ARG A 21 -2.02 -6.97 -14.35
N LEU A 22 -2.95 -7.84 -13.98
CA LEU A 22 -3.32 -8.16 -12.60
C LEU A 22 -2.84 -9.57 -12.29
N GLU A 23 -1.91 -9.72 -11.33
CA GLU A 23 -1.25 -10.97 -11.00
C GLU A 23 -1.40 -11.29 -9.51
N GLY A 24 -1.61 -12.57 -9.17
CA GLY A 24 -1.62 -13.05 -7.78
C GLY A 24 -2.82 -12.62 -6.93
N PHE A 25 -3.92 -12.17 -7.52
CA PHE A 25 -5.09 -11.64 -6.79
C PHE A 25 -5.81 -12.66 -5.92
N HIS A 26 -5.56 -13.95 -6.15
CA HIS A 26 -6.05 -15.05 -5.31
C HIS A 26 -5.40 -15.07 -3.92
N HIS A 27 -4.28 -14.38 -3.73
CA HIS A 27 -3.61 -14.24 -2.43
C HIS A 27 -4.37 -13.32 -1.45
N LEU A 28 -5.24 -12.43 -1.94
CA LEU A 28 -6.07 -11.62 -1.04
C LEU A 28 -7.19 -12.48 -0.45
N PRO A 29 -7.28 -12.63 0.88
CA PRO A 29 -8.35 -13.36 1.53
C PRO A 29 -9.73 -12.82 1.09
N ARG A 30 -10.65 -13.71 0.77
CA ARG A 30 -12.00 -13.33 0.32
C ARG A 30 -12.82 -12.65 1.42
N THR A 31 -12.57 -13.04 2.66
CA THR A 31 -13.23 -12.52 3.88
C THR A 31 -12.21 -12.35 5.00
N GLY A 32 -12.61 -11.67 6.08
CA GLY A 32 -11.74 -11.43 7.23
C GLY A 32 -10.73 -10.31 7.01
N PRO A 33 -9.97 -9.95 8.05
CA PRO A 33 -9.01 -8.86 7.99
C PRO A 33 -7.84 -9.18 7.06
N ALA A 34 -7.30 -8.15 6.40
CA ALA A 34 -6.05 -8.25 5.67
C ALA A 34 -5.36 -6.88 5.59
N ILE A 35 -4.04 -6.87 5.57
CA ILE A 35 -3.23 -5.68 5.33
C ILE A 35 -2.61 -5.82 3.95
N VAL A 36 -2.92 -4.91 3.04
CA VAL A 36 -2.25 -4.81 1.72
C VAL A 36 -1.10 -3.82 1.87
N ALA A 37 0.13 -4.32 1.86
CA ALA A 37 1.35 -3.53 1.95
C ALA A 37 1.95 -3.33 0.56
N ALA A 38 1.96 -2.09 0.06
CA ALA A 38 2.36 -1.77 -1.31
C ALA A 38 3.53 -0.78 -1.37
N ASN A 39 4.36 -0.85 -2.43
CA ASN A 39 5.25 0.25 -2.77
C ASN A 39 4.43 1.48 -3.22
N HIS A 40 5.01 2.67 -3.08
CA HIS A 40 4.30 3.93 -3.36
C HIS A 40 5.08 4.77 -4.38
N VAL A 41 4.58 4.82 -5.61
CA VAL A 41 5.29 5.47 -6.74
C VAL A 41 4.50 6.62 -7.37
N ASN A 42 3.17 6.69 -7.12
CA ASN A 42 2.33 7.71 -7.75
C ASN A 42 1.18 8.16 -6.84
N TYR A 43 0.66 9.35 -7.06
CA TYR A 43 -0.57 9.84 -6.40
C TYR A 43 -1.81 9.00 -6.75
N LEU A 44 -1.79 8.33 -7.90
CA LEU A 44 -2.88 7.49 -8.36
C LEU A 44 -2.87 6.09 -7.74
N ASP A 45 -1.80 5.67 -7.03
CA ASP A 45 -1.71 4.33 -6.45
C ASP A 45 -2.95 3.92 -5.65
N PRO A 46 -3.47 4.76 -4.71
CA PRO A 46 -4.63 4.35 -3.92
C PRO A 46 -5.90 4.13 -4.78
N LEU A 47 -6.07 4.94 -5.82
CA LEU A 47 -7.21 4.81 -6.74
C LEU A 47 -7.07 3.59 -7.64
N VAL A 48 -5.86 3.37 -8.15
CA VAL A 48 -5.52 2.22 -8.99
C VAL A 48 -5.67 0.92 -8.20
N ILE A 49 -5.02 0.81 -7.03
CA ILE A 49 -5.11 -0.38 -6.18
C ILE A 49 -6.55 -0.58 -5.68
N GLY A 50 -7.19 0.48 -5.15
CA GLY A 50 -8.54 0.40 -4.60
C GLY A 50 -9.59 -0.02 -5.62
N SER A 51 -9.44 0.38 -6.90
CA SER A 51 -10.33 -0.04 -7.97
C SER A 51 -9.99 -1.44 -8.53
N ALA A 52 -8.72 -1.85 -8.52
CA ALA A 52 -8.29 -3.16 -8.99
C ALA A 52 -8.71 -4.29 -8.05
N LEU A 53 -8.58 -4.10 -6.74
CA LEU A 53 -8.84 -5.14 -5.75
C LEU A 53 -10.34 -5.50 -5.64
N PRO A 54 -10.68 -6.78 -5.42
CA PRO A 54 -12.09 -7.21 -5.34
C PRO A 54 -12.80 -6.72 -4.07
N ARG A 55 -12.05 -6.47 -3.00
CA ARG A 55 -12.57 -5.99 -1.71
C ARG A 55 -12.43 -4.48 -1.58
N THR A 56 -13.20 -3.86 -0.68
CA THR A 56 -13.00 -2.48 -0.26
C THR A 56 -11.70 -2.38 0.52
N VAL A 57 -10.90 -1.34 0.22
CA VAL A 57 -9.63 -1.10 0.89
C VAL A 57 -9.66 0.27 1.54
N HIS A 58 -9.29 0.33 2.81
CA HIS A 58 -9.18 1.56 3.58
C HIS A 58 -7.73 2.05 3.54
N PHE A 59 -7.50 3.25 3.02
CA PHE A 59 -6.14 3.79 2.86
C PHE A 59 -5.82 4.87 3.89
N MET A 60 -4.58 4.87 4.38
CA MET A 60 -4.03 6.00 5.12
C MET A 60 -3.68 7.13 4.16
N ALA A 61 -4.26 8.30 4.35
CA ALA A 61 -3.98 9.50 3.55
C ALA A 61 -3.35 10.59 4.43
N LYS A 62 -2.47 11.41 3.84
CA LYS A 62 -1.79 12.51 4.53
C LYS A 62 -2.81 13.44 5.19
N HIS A 63 -2.62 13.79 6.49
CA HIS A 63 -3.55 14.60 7.27
C HIS A 63 -3.90 15.94 6.60
N GLU A 64 -2.91 16.60 6.00
CA GLU A 64 -3.07 17.91 5.35
C GLU A 64 -4.02 17.88 4.14
N LEU A 65 -4.29 16.69 3.55
CA LEU A 65 -5.30 16.56 2.51
C LEU A 65 -6.72 16.78 3.06
N PHE A 66 -6.94 16.56 4.35
CA PHE A 66 -8.23 16.78 5.00
C PHE A 66 -8.46 18.24 5.40
N GLU A 67 -7.46 19.12 5.30
CA GLU A 67 -7.61 20.57 5.49
C GLU A 67 -8.34 21.22 4.31
N ASN A 68 -8.23 20.63 3.12
CA ASN A 68 -9.00 21.06 1.96
C ASN A 68 -10.45 20.56 2.09
N ARG A 69 -11.44 21.47 2.11
CA ARG A 69 -12.86 21.15 2.32
C ARG A 69 -13.43 20.14 1.33
N ILE A 70 -13.01 20.19 0.07
CA ILE A 70 -13.47 19.26 -0.97
C ILE A 70 -12.89 17.87 -0.73
N LEU A 71 -11.58 17.78 -0.46
CA LEU A 71 -10.92 16.52 -0.17
C LEU A 71 -11.42 15.92 1.15
N ALA A 72 -11.64 16.72 2.19
CA ALA A 72 -12.21 16.28 3.47
C ALA A 72 -13.62 15.68 3.30
N TRP A 73 -14.36 16.13 2.30
CA TRP A 73 -15.67 15.55 1.95
C TRP A 73 -15.56 14.26 1.12
N ILE A 74 -14.58 14.18 0.20
CA ILE A 74 -14.39 13.03 -0.70
C ILE A 74 -13.68 11.86 -0.01
N LEU A 75 -12.56 12.13 0.69
CA LEU A 75 -11.64 11.09 1.19
C LEU A 75 -12.32 10.05 2.08
N PRO A 76 -13.17 10.41 3.07
CA PRO A 76 -13.88 9.41 3.87
C PRO A 76 -14.84 8.55 3.04
N ARG A 77 -15.44 9.12 1.97
CA ARG A 77 -16.36 8.40 1.08
C ARG A 77 -15.66 7.38 0.19
N VAL A 78 -14.36 7.53 -0.02
CA VAL A 78 -13.50 6.55 -0.71
C VAL A 78 -12.67 5.73 0.28
N HIS A 79 -13.12 5.66 1.54
CA HIS A 79 -12.50 4.87 2.62
C HIS A 79 -11.06 5.28 2.93
N ALA A 80 -10.73 6.58 2.80
CA ALA A 80 -9.45 7.12 3.24
C ALA A 80 -9.59 7.80 4.61
N PHE A 81 -8.61 7.61 5.49
CA PHE A 81 -8.53 8.22 6.82
C PHE A 81 -7.18 8.92 7.04
N PRO A 82 -7.13 9.97 7.88
CA PRO A 82 -5.93 10.78 8.02
C PRO A 82 -4.83 10.09 8.80
N VAL A 83 -3.56 10.36 8.42
CA VAL A 83 -2.36 10.00 9.18
C VAL A 83 -1.35 11.15 9.15
N ARG A 84 -0.79 11.48 10.31
CA ARG A 84 0.33 12.42 10.44
C ARG A 84 1.63 11.69 10.17
N ARG A 85 2.26 11.99 9.05
CA ARG A 85 3.51 11.35 8.62
C ARG A 85 4.70 11.92 9.39
N GLY A 86 5.77 11.13 9.52
CA GLY A 86 7.02 11.56 10.16
C GLY A 86 7.00 11.60 11.69
N GLN A 87 5.89 11.23 12.31
CA GLN A 87 5.74 11.14 13.77
C GLN A 87 4.82 9.98 14.17
N PRO A 88 4.94 9.46 15.39
CA PRO A 88 4.03 8.43 15.88
C PRO A 88 2.59 8.95 15.93
N ASP A 89 1.71 8.38 15.14
CA ASP A 89 0.27 8.72 15.13
C ASP A 89 -0.55 7.58 15.74
N ARG A 90 -0.76 7.67 17.06
CA ARG A 90 -1.52 6.67 17.81
C ARG A 90 -2.98 6.57 17.35
N GLN A 91 -3.55 7.69 16.88
CA GLN A 91 -4.93 7.69 16.42
C GLN A 91 -5.07 6.96 15.08
N ALA A 92 -4.14 7.17 14.14
CA ALA A 92 -4.13 6.44 12.88
C ALA A 92 -3.92 4.93 13.09
N ILE A 93 -3.05 4.54 14.04
CA ILE A 93 -2.87 3.13 14.42
C ILE A 93 -4.17 2.55 14.99
N ARG A 94 -4.88 3.28 15.85
CA ARG A 94 -6.16 2.82 16.42
C ARG A 94 -7.20 2.59 15.33
N TRP A 95 -7.41 3.56 14.43
CA TRP A 95 -8.32 3.39 13.30
C TRP A 95 -7.96 2.20 12.40
N ALA A 96 -6.66 1.98 12.15
CA ALA A 96 -6.20 0.82 11.40
C ALA A 96 -6.59 -0.50 12.08
N LEU A 97 -6.41 -0.58 13.41
CA LEU A 97 -6.80 -1.76 14.18
C LEU A 97 -8.32 -1.96 14.22
N ASP A 98 -9.11 -0.88 14.34
CA ASP A 98 -10.58 -0.93 14.30
C ASP A 98 -11.09 -1.45 12.93
N ILE A 99 -10.49 -0.99 11.83
CA ILE A 99 -10.78 -1.48 10.46
C ILE A 99 -10.51 -2.98 10.35
N LEU A 100 -9.36 -3.44 10.85
CA LEU A 100 -9.02 -4.86 10.83
C LEU A 100 -9.91 -5.69 11.76
N ALA A 101 -10.26 -5.17 12.94
CA ALA A 101 -11.20 -5.83 13.85
C ALA A 101 -12.61 -5.99 13.25
N ALA A 102 -13.01 -5.07 12.35
CA ALA A 102 -14.25 -5.18 11.58
C ALA A 102 -14.16 -6.18 10.41
N GLY A 103 -13.01 -6.87 10.22
CA GLY A 103 -12.81 -7.83 9.14
C GLY A 103 -12.55 -7.19 7.78
N GLU A 104 -12.22 -5.90 7.75
CA GLU A 104 -11.99 -5.13 6.53
C GLU A 104 -10.51 -5.17 6.08
N VAL A 105 -10.23 -4.58 4.90
CA VAL A 105 -8.88 -4.54 4.34
C VAL A 105 -8.25 -3.16 4.55
N LEU A 106 -7.07 -3.15 5.15
CA LEU A 106 -6.23 -1.97 5.30
C LEU A 106 -5.20 -1.90 4.17
N GLY A 107 -5.15 -0.79 3.44
CA GLY A 107 -4.08 -0.47 2.50
C GLY A 107 -3.04 0.45 3.15
N ILE A 108 -1.78 0.05 3.13
CA ILE A 108 -0.69 0.83 3.70
C ILE A 108 0.50 0.89 2.74
N TYR A 109 1.15 2.03 2.71
CA TYR A 109 2.43 2.23 2.03
C TYR A 109 3.53 2.32 3.08
N PRO A 110 4.29 1.23 3.34
CA PRO A 110 5.26 1.20 4.43
C PRO A 110 6.39 2.22 4.29
N GLU A 111 6.67 2.67 3.07
CA GLU A 111 7.64 3.74 2.77
C GLU A 111 7.23 5.11 3.37
N GLY A 112 5.97 5.29 3.76
CA GLY A 112 5.44 6.53 4.33
C GLY A 112 5.35 7.72 3.37
N THR A 113 6.13 7.71 2.29
CA THR A 113 6.13 8.74 1.24
C THR A 113 6.28 8.08 -0.12
N ARG A 114 5.93 8.80 -1.19
CA ARG A 114 6.15 8.31 -2.56
C ARG A 114 7.64 8.26 -2.91
N SER A 115 8.02 7.26 -3.70
CA SER A 115 9.31 7.24 -4.36
C SER A 115 9.31 8.20 -5.54
N GLU A 116 10.34 9.02 -5.66
CA GLU A 116 10.53 9.95 -6.78
C GLU A 116 11.25 9.26 -7.95
N THR A 117 12.04 8.23 -7.65
CA THR A 117 12.81 7.47 -8.64
C THR A 117 12.08 6.23 -9.14
N GLY A 118 10.96 5.85 -8.49
CA GLY A 118 10.26 4.58 -8.71
C GLY A 118 10.88 3.40 -7.95
N GLU A 119 12.06 3.57 -7.35
CA GLU A 119 12.70 2.54 -6.55
C GLU A 119 12.03 2.40 -5.17
N LEU A 120 12.01 1.17 -4.65
CA LEU A 120 11.54 0.88 -3.29
C LEU A 120 12.46 1.55 -2.26
N LYS A 121 11.86 2.35 -1.38
CA LYS A 121 12.54 3.02 -0.26
C LYS A 121 12.58 2.14 0.97
N ASP A 122 13.38 2.54 1.95
CA ASP A 122 13.32 1.96 3.28
C ASP A 122 11.93 2.14 3.89
N ILE A 123 11.49 1.16 4.66
CA ILE A 123 10.14 1.16 5.21
C ILE A 123 10.12 1.51 6.69
N HIS A 124 9.05 2.18 7.09
CA HIS A 124 8.75 2.47 8.50
C HIS A 124 8.08 1.27 9.16
N SER A 125 8.27 1.14 10.46
CA SER A 125 7.76 0.04 11.27
C SER A 125 6.22 0.05 11.51
N GLY A 126 5.50 1.04 11.00
CA GLY A 126 4.06 1.18 11.24
C GLY A 126 3.23 0.00 10.72
N ALA A 127 3.55 -0.51 9.52
CA ALA A 127 2.87 -1.67 8.95
C ALA A 127 3.08 -2.93 9.79
N ALA A 128 4.33 -3.16 10.21
CA ALA A 128 4.70 -4.28 11.07
C ALA A 128 4.03 -4.19 12.45
N LEU A 129 3.99 -3.00 13.04
CA LEU A 129 3.32 -2.78 14.32
C LEU A 129 1.82 -3.12 14.24
N ILE A 130 1.14 -2.69 13.19
CA ILE A 130 -0.28 -2.98 12.98
C ILE A 130 -0.49 -4.49 12.76
N ALA A 131 0.37 -5.15 11.96
CA ALA A 131 0.31 -6.58 11.72
C ALA A 131 0.49 -7.39 13.00
N LEU A 132 1.53 -7.09 13.80
CA LEU A 132 1.82 -7.75 15.07
C LEU A 132 0.72 -7.53 16.12
N LYS A 133 0.05 -6.37 16.12
CA LYS A 133 -1.04 -6.11 17.07
C LYS A 133 -2.37 -6.71 16.66
N SER A 134 -2.64 -6.80 15.36
CA SER A 134 -3.93 -7.30 14.85
C SER A 134 -3.92 -8.80 14.55
N GLY A 135 -2.74 -9.40 14.30
CA GLY A 135 -2.64 -10.76 13.75
C GLY A 135 -3.17 -10.89 12.31
N ALA A 136 -3.56 -9.78 11.68
CA ALA A 136 -4.06 -9.81 10.31
C ALA A 136 -2.95 -10.17 9.32
N PRO A 137 -3.20 -11.05 8.33
CA PRO A 137 -2.21 -11.39 7.32
C PRO A 137 -1.83 -10.17 6.48
N VAL A 138 -0.54 -10.02 6.21
CA VAL A 138 0.01 -8.97 5.33
C VAL A 138 0.16 -9.55 3.94
N VAL A 139 -0.56 -8.99 2.97
CA VAL A 139 -0.46 -9.33 1.55
C VAL A 139 0.43 -8.31 0.86
N PRO A 140 1.66 -8.66 0.48
CA PRO A 140 2.55 -7.75 -0.23
C PRO A 140 2.01 -7.48 -1.64
N LEU A 141 2.13 -6.24 -2.09
CA LEU A 141 1.68 -5.81 -3.41
C LEU A 141 2.74 -4.93 -4.07
N ALA A 142 2.98 -5.14 -5.36
CA ALA A 142 3.81 -4.29 -6.18
C ALA A 142 2.99 -3.59 -7.26
N VAL A 143 3.17 -2.27 -7.39
CA VAL A 143 2.71 -1.46 -8.51
C VAL A 143 3.92 -1.11 -9.36
N ILE A 144 3.89 -1.47 -10.65
CA ILE A 144 5.00 -1.33 -11.59
C ILE A 144 4.50 -0.61 -12.83
N GLY A 145 5.23 0.42 -13.27
CA GLY A 145 4.92 1.18 -14.47
C GLY A 145 4.09 2.45 -14.23
N LEU A 146 3.44 2.59 -13.07
CA LEU A 146 2.59 3.75 -12.77
C LEU A 146 3.42 5.02 -12.49
N GLU A 147 4.69 4.89 -12.08
CA GLU A 147 5.64 5.99 -11.94
C GLU A 147 5.83 6.78 -13.25
N LYS A 148 5.64 6.12 -14.39
CA LYS A 148 5.76 6.73 -15.73
C LYS A 148 4.51 7.50 -16.14
N ALA A 149 3.40 7.35 -15.40
CA ALA A 149 2.13 7.97 -15.76
C ALA A 149 2.11 9.49 -15.49
N LEU A 150 2.72 9.94 -14.40
CA LEU A 150 2.78 11.34 -14.01
C LEU A 150 4.23 11.73 -13.73
N ASP A 151 4.81 12.58 -14.59
CA ASP A 151 6.08 13.24 -14.30
C ASP A 151 5.84 14.30 -13.21
N ALA A 152 6.72 14.34 -12.19
CA ALA A 152 6.65 15.33 -11.12
C ALA A 152 6.74 16.76 -11.72
N GLY A 153 5.59 17.41 -11.88
CA GLY A 153 5.49 18.84 -12.21
C GLY A 153 5.19 19.23 -13.66
N ALA A 154 5.19 18.31 -14.62
CA ALA A 154 5.14 18.71 -16.04
C ALA A 154 3.79 18.47 -16.74
N ARG A 155 2.86 17.67 -16.23
CA ARG A 155 1.62 17.31 -16.94
C ARG A 155 0.38 17.34 -16.07
N ARG A 156 -0.71 17.87 -16.65
CA ARG A 156 -2.05 17.85 -16.05
C ARG A 156 -2.74 16.48 -16.15
N TRP A 157 -2.35 15.63 -17.12
CA TRP A 157 -2.98 14.34 -17.41
C TRP A 157 -1.96 13.22 -17.39
N PRO A 158 -2.28 12.07 -16.80
CA PRO A 158 -1.37 10.92 -16.80
C PRO A 158 -1.12 10.41 -18.23
N ARG A 159 0.09 9.90 -18.47
CA ARG A 159 0.41 9.22 -19.74
C ARG A 159 -0.19 7.81 -19.74
N ARG A 160 -0.61 7.34 -20.89
CA ARG A 160 -0.91 5.91 -21.07
C ARG A 160 0.38 5.13 -20.91
N THR A 161 0.39 4.22 -19.96
CA THR A 161 1.54 3.34 -19.68
C THR A 161 1.00 1.99 -19.22
N PRO A 162 1.63 0.87 -19.61
CA PRO A 162 1.29 -0.43 -19.05
C PRO A 162 1.58 -0.44 -17.55
N VAL A 163 0.59 -0.86 -16.75
CA VAL A 163 0.73 -0.98 -15.29
C VAL A 163 0.50 -2.42 -14.88
N THR A 164 1.47 -2.98 -14.15
CA THR A 164 1.34 -4.29 -13.53
C THR A 164 1.06 -4.11 -12.04
N ILE A 165 0.01 -4.76 -11.54
CA ILE A 165 -0.32 -4.88 -10.13
C ILE A 165 -0.13 -6.35 -9.76
N ARG A 166 0.86 -6.63 -8.94
CA ARG A 166 1.24 -7.99 -8.55
C ARG A 166 1.11 -8.17 -7.05
N MET A 167 0.39 -9.21 -6.63
CA MET A 167 0.24 -9.60 -5.23
C MET A 167 1.04 -10.87 -4.96
N GLY A 168 1.71 -10.91 -3.82
CA GLY A 168 2.41 -12.07 -3.32
C GLY A 168 1.60 -12.84 -2.28
N PRO A 169 2.11 -14.00 -1.84
CA PRO A 169 1.48 -14.78 -0.80
C PRO A 169 1.41 -14.00 0.52
N PRO A 170 0.34 -14.21 1.31
CA PRO A 170 0.19 -13.53 2.59
C PRO A 170 1.25 -13.99 3.58
N ILE A 171 1.75 -13.05 4.39
CA ILE A 171 2.65 -13.26 5.52
C ILE A 171 1.82 -13.14 6.78
N SER A 172 1.94 -14.10 7.68
CA SER A 172 1.22 -14.09 8.96
C SER A 172 2.20 -13.89 10.11
N PHE A 173 1.88 -12.93 10.96
CA PHE A 173 2.60 -12.70 12.21
C PHE A 173 1.68 -13.07 13.38
N PRO A 174 2.13 -13.89 14.33
CA PRO A 174 1.34 -14.16 15.52
C PRO A 174 1.11 -12.83 16.28
N PRO A 175 -0.11 -12.58 16.78
CA PRO A 175 -0.38 -11.38 17.53
C PRO A 175 0.38 -11.37 18.85
N VAL A 176 0.91 -10.19 19.22
CA VAL A 176 1.67 -10.02 20.45
C VAL A 176 1.15 -8.82 21.26
N ASP A 177 1.03 -8.99 22.58
CA ASP A 177 0.58 -7.91 23.47
C ASP A 177 1.61 -6.80 23.58
N ARG A 178 2.89 -7.17 23.72
CA ARG A 178 4.01 -6.23 23.78
C ARG A 178 4.95 -6.47 22.61
N VAL A 179 5.09 -5.44 21.78
CA VAL A 179 5.98 -5.47 20.64
C VAL A 179 7.34 -4.90 21.05
N ASP A 180 8.35 -5.75 21.11
CA ASP A 180 9.73 -5.34 21.34
C ASP A 180 10.39 -4.86 20.01
N ARG A 181 11.56 -4.22 20.13
CA ARG A 181 12.27 -3.66 18.97
C ARG A 181 12.75 -4.71 17.98
N THR A 182 13.16 -5.87 18.47
CA THR A 182 13.71 -6.95 17.63
C THR A 182 12.61 -7.58 16.79
N THR A 183 11.48 -7.95 17.42
CA THR A 183 10.29 -8.48 16.73
C THR A 183 9.76 -7.49 15.71
N LEU A 184 9.69 -6.20 16.07
CA LEU A 184 9.22 -5.15 15.19
C LEU A 184 10.14 -4.96 13.96
N ARG A 185 11.45 -4.99 14.16
CA ARG A 185 12.44 -4.89 13.09
C ARG A 185 12.37 -6.11 12.16
N GLY A 186 12.30 -7.32 12.71
CA GLY A 186 12.19 -8.56 11.94
C GLY A 186 10.95 -8.57 11.06
N ALA A 187 9.78 -8.25 11.61
CA ALA A 187 8.53 -8.16 10.85
C ALA A 187 8.59 -7.07 9.77
N SER A 188 9.20 -5.91 10.05
CA SER A 188 9.39 -4.85 9.05
C SER A 188 10.28 -5.33 7.90
N GLN A 189 11.39 -5.98 8.19
CA GLN A 189 12.30 -6.53 7.17
C GLN A 189 11.62 -7.60 6.31
N GLU A 190 10.80 -8.45 6.92
CA GLU A 190 10.07 -9.49 6.19
C GLU A 190 9.05 -8.89 5.22
N ILE A 191 8.27 -7.88 5.66
CA ILE A 191 7.34 -7.14 4.79
C ILE A 191 8.11 -6.46 3.64
N HIS A 192 9.23 -5.80 3.93
CA HIS A 192 10.06 -5.14 2.92
C HIS A 192 10.58 -6.13 1.88
N ARG A 193 11.15 -7.26 2.36
CA ARG A 193 11.65 -8.34 1.50
C ARG A 193 10.56 -8.87 0.57
N ALA A 194 9.36 -9.09 1.11
CA ALA A 194 8.25 -9.60 0.33
C ALA A 194 7.78 -8.63 -0.76
N ILE A 195 7.73 -7.32 -0.49
CA ILE A 195 7.43 -6.31 -1.52
C ILE A 195 8.56 -6.27 -2.57
N ALA A 196 9.82 -6.25 -2.14
CA ALA A 196 10.99 -6.23 -3.02
C ALA A 196 11.04 -7.45 -3.96
N ALA A 197 10.64 -8.63 -3.47
CA ALA A 197 10.60 -9.86 -4.26
C ALA A 197 9.62 -9.79 -5.44
N LEU A 198 8.54 -9.00 -5.33
CA LEU A 198 7.55 -8.80 -6.38
C LEU A 198 8.02 -7.81 -7.46
N LEU A 199 9.01 -6.98 -7.14
CA LEU A 199 9.50 -5.91 -8.01
C LEU A 199 10.61 -6.42 -8.94
N PRO A 200 10.68 -5.92 -10.19
CA PRO A 200 11.86 -6.10 -11.04
C PRO A 200 13.13 -5.53 -10.37
N ALA A 201 14.29 -6.06 -10.70
CA ALA A 201 15.55 -5.66 -10.07
C ALA A 201 15.79 -4.14 -10.07
N ALA A 202 15.44 -3.45 -11.18
CA ALA A 202 15.56 -2.01 -11.31
C ALA A 202 14.69 -1.19 -10.33
N TYR A 203 13.68 -1.79 -9.73
CA TYR A 203 12.77 -1.12 -8.78
C TYR A 203 13.07 -1.43 -7.31
N ARG A 204 14.06 -2.31 -7.03
CA ARG A 204 14.35 -2.78 -5.66
C ARG A 204 15.18 -1.79 -4.83
N GLY A 205 15.74 -0.74 -5.43
CA GLY A 205 16.47 0.31 -4.71
C GLY A 205 17.64 -0.20 -3.87
N SER A 206 17.73 0.26 -2.62
CA SER A 206 18.76 -0.14 -1.65
C SER A 206 18.81 -1.65 -1.42
N TRP A 207 17.66 -2.32 -1.50
CA TRP A 207 17.55 -3.77 -1.35
C TRP A 207 18.35 -4.55 -2.39
N ALA A 208 18.33 -4.13 -3.67
CA ALA A 208 19.13 -4.79 -4.71
C ALA A 208 20.62 -4.61 -4.47
N ARG A 209 21.04 -3.44 -3.98
CA ARG A 209 22.44 -3.13 -3.67
C ARG A 209 22.96 -3.96 -2.50
N ALA A 210 22.16 -4.11 -1.44
CA ALA A 210 22.52 -4.91 -0.27
C ALA A 210 22.61 -6.41 -0.60
N ALA A 211 21.67 -6.95 -1.37
CA ALA A 211 21.69 -8.34 -1.81
C ALA A 211 22.89 -8.63 -2.73
N ALA A 212 23.29 -7.69 -3.59
CA ALA A 212 24.46 -7.82 -4.45
C ALA A 212 25.79 -7.72 -3.69
N ALA A 213 25.80 -7.04 -2.54
CA ALA A 213 26.97 -6.89 -1.68
C ALA A 213 27.21 -8.07 -0.71
N GLY A 214 26.39 -9.14 -0.76
CA GLY A 214 26.51 -10.30 0.11
C GLY A 214 26.18 -10.02 1.58
N GLY A 215 25.53 -8.90 1.87
CA GLY A 215 25.13 -8.53 3.22
C GLY A 215 23.87 -9.30 3.66
N GLU A 216 23.97 -10.03 4.77
CA GLU A 216 22.80 -10.43 5.53
C GLU A 216 22.10 -9.16 6.07
N LEU A 217 20.86 -8.95 5.70
CA LEU A 217 20.01 -7.81 6.13
C LEU A 217 19.22 -8.15 7.39
#